data_be9815315235fa595ee60c9253f5ca87
#
_entry.id   be9815315235fa595ee60c9253f5ca87
#
_cell.length_a   1.000
_cell.length_b   1.000
_cell.length_c   1.000
_cell.angle_alpha   90.00
_cell.angle_beta   90.00
_cell.angle_gamma   90.00
#
_symmetry.space_group_name_H-M   'P 1'
#
loop_
_entity.id
_entity.type
_entity.pdbx_description
1 polymer ?
#
loop_
_entity_poly.entity_id
_entity_poly.type
_entity_poly.pdbx_seq_one_letter_code
_entity_poly.pdbx_strand_id
1 'polypeptide(L)'
;MDFLEIKGNNTYLLRVKVKTNSIKQGILPYSDTDSWLSITLKSKPVKNKANKELINLIKKKINIASDQIHIISGMKKTSKTLEIKFNNNIGKSDLIKKLID
;
A
#
# COMPACT_ATOMS: atom_id res chain seq x y z
N MET A 1 -4.11 12.84 -6.33
CA MET A 1 -3.38 12.08 -5.32
C MET A 1 -2.16 11.45 -5.94
N ASP A 2 -1.01 11.96 -5.55
CA ASP A 2 0.24 11.55 -6.20
C ASP A 2 0.73 10.18 -5.77
N PHE A 3 0.25 9.67 -4.62
CA PHE A 3 0.67 8.35 -4.15
C PHE A 3 -0.05 7.19 -4.83
N LEU A 4 -1.10 7.44 -5.59
CA LEU A 4 -1.84 6.40 -6.31
C LEU A 4 -1.91 6.75 -7.79
N GLU A 5 -1.31 5.89 -8.61
CA GLU A 5 -1.22 6.09 -10.06
C GLU A 5 -1.89 4.94 -10.80
N ILE A 6 -2.62 5.25 -11.86
CA ILE A 6 -3.18 4.23 -12.75
C ILE A 6 -2.10 3.85 -13.76
N LYS A 7 -1.69 2.58 -13.75
CA LYS A 7 -0.66 2.08 -14.66
C LYS A 7 -1.25 1.51 -15.94
N GLY A 8 -2.44 0.94 -15.88
CA GLY A 8 -3.11 0.32 -17.01
C GLY A 8 -4.49 -0.17 -16.61
N ASN A 9 -5.10 -1.01 -17.44
CA ASN A 9 -6.41 -1.57 -17.13
C ASN A 9 -6.36 -2.34 -15.82
N ASN A 10 -7.14 -1.91 -14.84
CA ASN A 10 -7.27 -2.56 -13.54
C ASN A 10 -5.97 -2.67 -12.75
N THR A 11 -4.94 -1.92 -13.12
CA THR A 11 -3.63 -1.97 -12.45
C THR A 11 -3.29 -0.60 -11.87
N TYR A 12 -2.90 -0.58 -10.59
CA TYR A 12 -2.54 0.64 -9.87
C TYR A 12 -1.15 0.51 -9.27
N LEU A 13 -0.46 1.63 -9.17
CA LEU A 13 0.76 1.76 -8.38
C LEU A 13 0.43 2.57 -7.13
N LEU A 14 0.74 2.01 -5.98
CA LEU A 14 0.55 2.68 -4.69
C LEU A 14 1.93 2.95 -4.08
N ARG A 15 2.23 4.23 -3.87
CA ARG A 15 3.50 4.64 -3.25
C ARG A 15 3.28 4.83 -1.77
N VAL A 16 4.03 4.09 -0.96
CA VAL A 16 3.88 4.11 0.49
C VAL A 16 5.20 4.44 1.17
N LYS A 17 5.12 5.10 2.30
CA LYS A 17 6.25 5.34 3.20
C LYS A 17 5.96 4.63 4.51
N VAL A 18 6.83 3.72 4.90
CA VAL A 18 6.60 2.79 5.99
C VAL A 18 7.41 3.18 7.22
N LYS A 19 6.74 3.22 8.37
CA LYS A 19 7.38 3.36 9.67
C LYS A 19 7.22 2.05 10.42
N THR A 20 8.31 1.32 10.60
CA THR A 20 8.32 0.03 11.31
C THR A 20 8.44 0.23 12.82
N ASN A 21 8.33 -0.88 13.55
CA ASN A 21 8.49 -0.90 15.00
C ASN A 21 7.54 0.09 15.70
N SER A 22 6.35 0.23 15.18
CA SER A 22 5.32 1.13 15.70
C SER A 22 4.38 0.39 16.65
N ILE A 23 3.76 1.12 17.57
CA ILE A 23 2.81 0.56 18.53
C ILE A 23 1.54 0.07 17.81
N LYS A 24 1.09 0.83 16.81
CA LYS A 24 -0.12 0.51 16.05
C LYS A 24 0.18 0.31 14.59
N GLN A 25 -0.56 -0.60 13.97
CA GLN A 25 -0.58 -0.79 12.53
C GLN A 25 -1.68 0.08 11.93
N GLY A 26 -1.40 0.76 10.83
CA GLY A 26 -2.45 1.52 10.15
C GLY A 26 -1.96 2.46 9.08
N ILE A 27 -2.94 3.08 8.42
CA ILE A 27 -2.72 4.09 7.40
C ILE A 27 -2.95 5.44 8.05
N LEU A 28 -1.98 6.34 7.93
CA LEU A 28 -2.05 7.66 8.53
C LEU A 28 -2.85 8.62 7.66
N PRO A 29 -3.38 9.71 8.24
CA PRO A 29 -4.06 10.75 7.45
C PRO A 29 -3.16 11.28 6.34
N TYR A 30 -3.76 11.63 5.21
CA TYR A 30 -3.04 12.10 4.04
C TYR A 30 -3.73 13.32 3.44
N SER A 31 -2.99 14.06 2.59
CA SER A 31 -3.55 15.12 1.77
C SER A 31 -3.43 14.75 0.28
N ASP A 32 -4.21 15.42 -0.56
CA ASP A 32 -4.22 15.16 -2.01
C ASP A 32 -2.87 15.46 -2.68
N THR A 33 -2.05 16.27 -2.02
CA THR A 33 -0.73 16.64 -2.55
C THR A 33 0.40 15.73 -2.07
N ASP A 34 0.11 14.76 -1.20
CA ASP A 34 1.13 13.84 -0.70
C ASP A 34 1.60 12.91 -1.81
N SER A 35 2.93 12.78 -1.96
CA SER A 35 3.55 11.87 -2.92
C SER A 35 3.59 10.43 -2.40
N TRP A 36 3.42 10.24 -1.11
CA TRP A 36 3.49 8.94 -0.42
C TRP A 36 2.38 8.82 0.58
N LEU A 37 1.80 7.62 0.67
CA LEU A 37 0.86 7.29 1.74
C LEU A 37 1.64 6.74 2.91
N SER A 38 1.55 7.38 4.07
CA SER A 38 2.28 6.95 5.26
C SER A 38 1.57 5.81 5.96
N ILE A 39 2.33 4.76 6.27
CA ILE A 39 1.80 3.55 6.88
C ILE A 39 2.68 3.17 8.07
N THR A 40 2.05 2.84 9.20
CA THR A 40 2.76 2.32 10.37
C THR A 40 2.59 0.82 10.44
N LEU A 41 3.68 0.13 10.78
CA LEU A 41 3.71 -1.33 10.93
C LEU A 41 4.30 -1.67 12.29
N LYS A 42 3.82 -2.74 12.89
CA LYS A 42 4.32 -3.24 14.17
C LYS A 42 5.63 -3.99 14.05
N SER A 43 5.86 -4.63 12.92
CA SER A 43 7.05 -5.45 12.68
C SER A 43 8.33 -4.65 12.77
N LYS A 44 9.39 -5.31 13.17
CA LYS A 44 10.74 -4.79 13.10
C LYS A 44 11.21 -4.81 11.64
N PRO A 45 12.14 -3.92 11.23
CA PRO A 45 12.65 -3.90 9.85
C PRO A 45 13.65 -5.04 9.61
N VAL A 46 13.20 -6.29 9.80
CA VAL A 46 14.06 -7.48 9.73
C VAL A 46 13.45 -8.50 8.77
N LYS A 47 14.25 -8.99 7.82
CA LYS A 47 13.98 -10.18 6.99
C LYS A 47 12.56 -10.24 6.41
N ASN A 48 12.14 -9.23 5.67
CA ASN A 48 10.83 -9.23 5.00
C ASN A 48 9.60 -9.23 5.92
N LYS A 49 9.77 -9.17 7.23
CA LYS A 49 8.62 -9.12 8.15
C LYS A 49 7.74 -7.89 7.88
N ALA A 50 8.37 -6.74 7.72
CA ALA A 50 7.65 -5.50 7.43
C ALA A 50 6.95 -5.58 6.07
N ASN A 51 7.61 -6.18 5.07
CA ASN A 51 7.01 -6.33 3.73
C ASN A 51 5.78 -7.23 3.78
N LYS A 52 5.84 -8.32 4.53
CA LYS A 52 4.70 -9.23 4.70
C LYS A 52 3.55 -8.54 5.42
N GLU A 53 3.85 -7.81 6.47
CA GLU A 53 2.83 -7.08 7.22
C GLU A 53 2.17 -6.01 6.34
N LEU A 54 2.97 -5.27 5.57
CA LEU A 54 2.47 -4.25 4.65
C LEU A 54 1.51 -4.85 3.63
N ILE A 55 1.91 -5.93 2.97
CA ILE A 55 1.07 -6.61 1.98
C ILE A 55 -0.22 -7.11 2.62
N ASN A 56 -0.14 -7.71 3.79
CA ASN A 56 -1.32 -8.20 4.50
C ASN A 56 -2.27 -7.08 4.89
N LEU A 57 -1.74 -5.94 5.34
CA LEU A 57 -2.56 -4.79 5.70
C LEU A 57 -3.34 -4.28 4.49
N ILE A 58 -2.65 -4.02 3.37
CA ILE A 58 -3.27 -3.50 2.16
C ILE A 58 -4.26 -4.52 1.59
N LYS A 59 -3.85 -5.78 1.53
CA LYS A 59 -4.68 -6.88 1.03
C LYS A 59 -6.02 -6.97 1.76
N LYS A 60 -6.00 -6.84 3.08
CA LYS A 60 -7.23 -6.86 3.88
C LYS A 60 -8.08 -5.61 3.65
N LYS A 61 -7.45 -4.45 3.54
CA LYS A 61 -8.15 -3.18 3.33
C LYS A 61 -8.92 -3.16 2.02
N ILE A 62 -8.33 -3.65 0.95
CA ILE A 62 -8.95 -3.61 -0.38
C ILE A 62 -9.51 -4.96 -0.82
N ASN A 63 -9.44 -5.97 0.04
CA ASN A 63 -10.06 -7.29 -0.17
C ASN A 63 -9.62 -7.95 -1.48
N ILE A 64 -8.32 -8.19 -1.62
CA ILE A 64 -7.73 -8.86 -2.77
C ILE A 64 -6.91 -10.08 -2.33
N ALA A 65 -6.56 -10.92 -3.29
CA ALA A 65 -5.71 -12.09 -3.05
C ALA A 65 -4.23 -11.70 -3.05
N SER A 66 -3.39 -12.57 -2.49
CA SER A 66 -1.96 -12.32 -2.35
C SER A 66 -1.24 -12.18 -3.69
N ASP A 67 -1.73 -12.85 -4.73
CA ASP A 67 -1.13 -12.78 -6.06
C ASP A 67 -1.50 -11.51 -6.84
N GLN A 68 -2.39 -10.70 -6.28
CA GLN A 68 -2.82 -9.44 -6.90
C GLN A 68 -2.01 -8.23 -6.44
N ILE A 69 -1.10 -8.39 -5.50
CA ILE A 69 -0.31 -7.29 -4.94
C ILE A 69 1.16 -7.68 -4.83
N HIS A 70 2.04 -6.80 -5.32
CA HIS A 70 3.49 -7.03 -5.30
C HIS A 70 4.23 -5.76 -4.99
N ILE A 71 5.34 -5.87 -4.25
CA ILE A 71 6.27 -4.77 -4.08
C ILE A 71 7.19 -4.76 -5.29
N ILE A 72 7.12 -3.71 -6.10
CA ILE A 72 7.95 -3.60 -7.32
C ILE A 72 9.15 -2.69 -7.13
N SER A 73 9.24 -1.96 -6.03
CA SER A 73 10.34 -1.06 -5.75
C SER A 73 10.48 -0.85 -4.25
N GLY A 74 11.71 -0.73 -3.77
CA GLY A 74 11.98 -0.36 -2.39
C GLY A 74 11.85 -1.51 -1.39
N MET A 75 12.14 -2.75 -1.78
CA MET A 75 12.00 -3.90 -0.86
C MET A 75 12.83 -3.75 0.42
N LYS A 76 13.96 -3.07 0.34
CA LYS A 76 14.84 -2.83 1.50
C LYS A 76 14.82 -1.37 1.97
N LYS A 77 13.88 -0.58 1.47
CA LYS A 77 13.76 0.85 1.81
C LYS A 77 12.46 1.11 2.57
N THR A 78 12.37 2.27 3.24
CA THR A 78 11.13 2.70 3.87
C THR A 78 10.12 3.20 2.85
N SER A 79 10.59 3.76 1.73
CA SER A 79 9.73 4.16 0.61
C SER A 79 9.57 2.99 -0.34
N LYS A 80 8.34 2.55 -0.56
CA LYS A 80 8.04 1.37 -1.37
C LYS A 80 6.96 1.68 -2.39
N THR A 81 7.00 0.99 -3.53
CA THR A 81 5.93 1.05 -4.52
C THR A 81 5.30 -0.34 -4.65
N LEU A 82 3.99 -0.38 -4.52
CA LEU A 82 3.20 -1.60 -4.66
C LEU A 82 2.47 -1.57 -5.99
N GLU A 83 2.49 -2.69 -6.71
CA GLU A 83 1.65 -2.87 -7.88
C GLU A 83 0.43 -3.71 -7.48
N ILE A 84 -0.77 -3.20 -7.76
CA ILE A 84 -2.03 -3.85 -7.39
C ILE A 84 -2.84 -4.09 -8.65
N LYS A 85 -3.23 -5.34 -8.88
CA LYS A 85 -4.04 -5.75 -10.02
C LYS A 85 -5.41 -6.20 -9.55
N PHE A 86 -6.45 -5.67 -10.18
CA PHE A 86 -7.83 -6.05 -9.89
C PHE A 86 -8.40 -6.92 -11.01
N ASN A 87 -9.36 -7.78 -10.66
CA ASN A 87 -10.06 -8.60 -11.63
C ASN A 87 -11.16 -7.83 -12.36
N ASN A 88 -11.66 -6.77 -11.72
CA ASN A 88 -12.72 -5.92 -12.26
C ASN A 88 -12.26 -4.47 -12.29
N ASN A 89 -12.95 -3.65 -13.10
CA ASN A 89 -12.70 -2.22 -13.09
C ASN A 89 -13.06 -1.64 -11.73
N ILE A 90 -12.14 -0.88 -11.18
CA ILE A 90 -12.36 -0.15 -9.94
C ILE A 90 -11.86 1.28 -10.15
N GLY A 91 -12.67 2.25 -9.75
CA GLY A 91 -12.29 3.66 -9.83
C GLY A 91 -11.27 4.02 -8.77
N LYS A 92 -10.48 5.05 -9.08
CA LYS A 92 -9.47 5.56 -8.14
C LYS A 92 -10.08 5.99 -6.81
N SER A 93 -11.22 6.68 -6.85
CA SER A 93 -11.91 7.10 -5.62
C SER A 93 -12.41 5.93 -4.80
N ASP A 94 -12.89 4.87 -5.44
CA ASP A 94 -13.35 3.67 -4.74
C ASP A 94 -12.20 2.96 -4.06
N LEU A 95 -11.06 2.90 -4.73
CA LEU A 95 -9.86 2.29 -4.14
C LEU A 95 -9.40 3.08 -2.92
N ILE A 96 -9.39 4.39 -3.01
CA ILE A 96 -9.02 5.25 -1.88
C ILE A 96 -9.95 5.02 -0.69
N LYS A 97 -11.26 4.94 -0.93
CA LYS A 97 -12.24 4.67 0.14
C LYS A 97 -11.93 3.35 0.85
N LYS A 98 -11.59 2.31 0.10
CA LYS A 98 -11.24 1.01 0.69
C LYS A 98 -9.98 1.10 1.54
N LEU A 99 -9.01 1.90 1.13
CA LEU A 99 -7.76 2.05 1.87
C LEU A 99 -7.95 2.75 3.21
N ILE A 100 -8.85 3.73 3.28
CA ILE A 100 -9.02 4.56 4.48
C ILE A 100 -10.16 4.12 5.39
N ASP A 101 -11.02 3.25 4.93
CA ASP A 101 -12.13 2.73 5.76
C ASP A 101 -11.69 1.50 6.64
#